data_0d8e48f45f1ec5cf6d70ec4fc6dcf899
#
_entry.id   0d8e48f45f1ec5cf6d70ec4fc6dcf899
#
_cell.length_a   1.000
_cell.length_b   1.000
_cell.length_c   1.000
_cell.angle_alpha   90.00
_cell.angle_beta   90.00
_cell.angle_gamma   90.00
#
_symmetry.space_group_name_H-M   'P 1'
#
loop_
_entity.id
_entity.type
_entity.pdbx_description
1 polymer ?
#
loop_
_entity_poly.entity_id
_entity_poly.type
_entity_poly.pdbx_seq_one_letter_code
_entity_poly.pdbx_strand_id
1 'polypeptide(L)'
;LTQRDEDQGAFEIDSDQAYPAYYEQTDFHRQTGGIWQDDRGAAVYAMGARVIHIGKNDNFGLHDVFARDIECETPKRILDLACGFGKTTFSLKKKYPDAVVEGIDLAAPCLRLGRRMANDWGLDINWRQGDVEHLPYEDNSFDLITATMLLHELPLPSIRQTFAEANRVLKPGGILVALENPLMGEPLRDVLTQYHSQIIMEPFHFDFRLANMPDFA
;
A
#
# COMPACT_ATOMS: atom_id res chain seq x y z
N LEU A 1 -16.29 -6.42 26.00
CA LEU A 1 -15.75 -7.05 24.77
C LEU A 1 -16.87 -7.94 24.22
N THR A 2 -17.72 -7.37 23.40
CA THR A 2 -18.89 -8.01 22.82
C THR A 2 -18.51 -8.62 21.47
N GLN A 3 -18.91 -9.89 21.28
CA GLN A 3 -19.03 -10.65 20.06
C GLN A 3 -19.34 -9.77 18.82
N ARG A 4 -18.33 -9.31 18.10
CA ARG A 4 -18.41 -8.75 16.74
C ARG A 4 -17.35 -9.33 15.79
N ASP A 5 -16.75 -10.47 16.18
CA ASP A 5 -15.58 -11.04 15.48
C ASP A 5 -15.92 -12.00 14.35
N GLU A 6 -17.18 -12.22 14.00
CA GLU A 6 -17.51 -13.31 13.06
C GLU A 6 -17.82 -12.90 11.61
N ASP A 7 -17.95 -11.62 11.26
CA ASP A 7 -18.49 -11.25 9.93
C ASP A 7 -17.79 -10.11 9.17
N GLN A 8 -16.57 -9.72 9.49
CA GLN A 8 -15.93 -8.58 8.80
C GLN A 8 -14.72 -9.00 7.97
N GLY A 9 -14.97 -9.34 6.69
CA GLY A 9 -13.96 -9.57 5.67
C GLY A 9 -13.06 -10.79 5.89
N ALA A 10 -12.51 -11.32 4.81
CA ALA A 10 -11.52 -12.40 4.86
C ALA A 10 -10.20 -11.89 5.44
N PHE A 11 -9.49 -12.73 6.21
CA PHE A 11 -8.17 -12.43 6.73
C PHE A 11 -7.24 -13.62 6.50
N GLU A 12 -6.33 -13.49 5.54
CA GLU A 12 -5.44 -14.55 5.11
C GLU A 12 -3.99 -14.17 5.39
N ILE A 13 -3.35 -14.92 6.29
CA ILE A 13 -1.93 -14.79 6.61
C ILE A 13 -1.24 -16.09 6.23
N ASP A 14 -0.15 -15.98 5.48
CA ASP A 14 0.70 -17.09 5.10
C ASP A 14 1.90 -17.16 6.06
N SER A 15 1.97 -18.22 6.89
CA SER A 15 3.09 -18.43 7.81
C SER A 15 4.41 -18.73 7.09
N ASP A 16 4.32 -19.18 5.84
CA ASP A 16 5.47 -19.58 5.01
C ASP A 16 5.80 -18.53 3.94
N GLN A 17 5.22 -17.30 4.06
CA GLN A 17 5.44 -16.21 3.13
C GLN A 17 6.94 -15.93 2.96
N ALA A 18 7.43 -16.12 1.74
CA ALA A 18 8.79 -15.72 1.38
C ALA A 18 8.85 -14.19 1.18
N TYR A 19 9.92 -13.59 1.66
CA TYR A 19 10.17 -12.15 1.47
C TYR A 19 11.21 -11.94 0.38
N PRO A 20 11.05 -10.93 -0.49
CA PRO A 20 12.10 -10.54 -1.42
C PRO A 20 13.37 -10.13 -0.67
N ALA A 21 14.54 -10.51 -1.21
CA ALA A 21 15.82 -10.25 -0.53
C ALA A 21 16.06 -8.77 -0.22
N TYR A 22 15.61 -7.86 -1.11
CA TYR A 22 15.73 -6.41 -0.86
C TYR A 22 14.88 -5.95 0.32
N TYR A 23 13.73 -6.60 0.55
CA TYR A 23 12.84 -6.28 1.66
C TYR A 23 13.44 -6.73 3.00
N GLU A 24 14.01 -7.94 3.05
CA GLU A 24 14.68 -8.46 4.26
C GLU A 24 15.96 -7.70 4.63
N GLN A 25 16.67 -7.18 3.62
CA GLN A 25 17.97 -6.52 3.81
C GLN A 25 17.85 -5.02 4.09
N THR A 26 16.65 -4.46 4.08
CA THR A 26 16.43 -3.02 4.25
C THR A 26 15.62 -2.74 5.51
N ASP A 27 16.18 -1.94 6.41
CA ASP A 27 15.46 -1.42 7.57
C ASP A 27 14.57 -0.23 7.15
N PHE A 28 13.58 -0.48 6.27
CA PHE A 28 12.66 0.54 5.81
C PHE A 28 12.13 1.38 6.97
N HIS A 29 12.05 2.68 6.78
CA HIS A 29 11.60 3.65 7.78
C HIS A 29 12.37 3.56 9.11
N ARG A 30 13.61 3.10 9.09
CA ARG A 30 14.47 2.82 10.26
C ARG A 30 13.86 1.88 11.28
N GLN A 31 13.02 0.97 10.84
CA GLN A 31 12.49 -0.12 11.65
C GLN A 31 13.51 -1.27 11.64
N THR A 32 14.33 -1.35 12.69
CA THR A 32 15.38 -2.37 12.81
C THR A 32 14.79 -3.78 12.63
N GLY A 33 15.27 -4.48 11.61
CA GLY A 33 14.76 -5.80 11.22
C GLY A 33 13.47 -5.78 10.37
N GLY A 34 12.93 -4.59 10.09
CA GLY A 34 11.75 -4.38 9.23
C GLY A 34 10.41 -4.30 9.97
N ILE A 35 9.47 -3.59 9.37
CA ILE A 35 8.10 -3.41 9.88
C ILE A 35 7.27 -4.72 9.86
N TRP A 36 7.76 -5.73 9.16
CA TRP A 36 7.12 -7.04 8.99
C TRP A 36 7.39 -8.02 10.15
N GLN A 37 8.35 -7.72 11.05
CA GLN A 37 8.74 -8.66 12.09
C GLN A 37 7.71 -8.80 13.21
N ASP A 38 7.18 -7.69 13.72
CA ASP A 38 6.29 -7.72 14.87
C ASP A 38 5.22 -6.61 14.90
N ASP A 39 4.26 -6.75 15.79
CA ASP A 39 3.17 -5.79 15.97
C ASP A 39 3.65 -4.43 16.51
N ARG A 40 4.82 -4.37 17.16
CA ARG A 40 5.43 -3.13 17.62
C ARG A 40 5.93 -2.31 16.43
N GLY A 41 6.58 -2.95 15.45
CA GLY A 41 7.00 -2.31 14.20
C GLY A 41 5.81 -1.68 13.48
N ALA A 42 4.72 -2.42 13.33
CA ALA A 42 3.49 -1.91 12.72
C ALA A 42 2.90 -0.71 13.49
N ALA A 43 2.89 -0.75 14.83
CA ALA A 43 2.39 0.35 15.66
C ALA A 43 3.25 1.60 15.54
N VAL A 44 4.59 1.46 15.51
CA VAL A 44 5.53 2.56 15.31
C VAL A 44 5.36 3.17 13.93
N TYR A 45 5.22 2.33 12.89
CA TYR A 45 4.94 2.78 11.53
C TYR A 45 3.62 3.60 11.45
N ALA A 46 2.55 3.10 12.07
CA ALA A 46 1.27 3.79 12.09
C ALA A 46 1.34 5.14 12.84
N MET A 47 2.11 5.22 13.91
CA MET A 47 2.36 6.48 14.61
C MET A 47 3.18 7.44 13.73
N GLY A 48 4.24 6.95 13.09
CA GLY A 48 5.06 7.71 12.16
C GLY A 48 4.24 8.32 11.03
N ALA A 49 3.33 7.56 10.45
CA ALA A 49 2.44 8.03 9.37
C ALA A 49 1.54 9.21 9.80
N ARG A 50 1.23 9.35 11.09
CA ARG A 50 0.47 10.48 11.62
C ARG A 50 1.32 11.71 11.86
N VAL A 51 2.54 11.53 12.36
CA VAL A 51 3.39 12.67 12.75
C VAL A 51 4.21 13.24 11.60
N ILE A 52 4.52 12.46 10.57
CA ILE A 52 5.38 12.91 9.43
C ILE A 52 4.79 14.11 8.69
N HIS A 53 3.48 14.28 8.70
CA HIS A 53 2.80 15.41 8.08
C HIS A 53 2.42 16.51 9.08
N ILE A 54 2.97 16.50 10.31
CA ILE A 54 2.80 17.52 11.34
C ILE A 54 1.32 17.89 11.55
N GLY A 55 0.49 16.88 11.85
CA GLY A 55 -0.94 17.04 12.09
C GLY A 55 -1.81 17.34 10.86
N LYS A 56 -1.23 17.37 9.66
CA LYS A 56 -1.98 17.60 8.42
C LYS A 56 -2.60 16.34 7.81
N ASN A 57 -2.28 15.16 8.35
CA ASN A 57 -2.78 13.88 7.87
C ASN A 57 -3.27 12.98 9.02
N ASP A 58 -3.75 13.55 10.10
CA ASP A 58 -4.07 12.84 11.34
C ASP A 58 -5.13 11.73 11.15
N ASN A 59 -6.08 11.91 10.28
CA ASN A 59 -7.12 10.94 9.98
C ASN A 59 -7.01 10.41 8.54
N PHE A 60 -5.77 10.31 8.03
CA PHE A 60 -5.49 9.85 6.66
C PHE A 60 -6.11 10.74 5.56
N GLY A 61 -6.26 12.05 5.82
CA GLY A 61 -6.88 13.00 4.90
C GLY A 61 -6.27 13.04 3.50
N LEU A 62 -4.95 12.81 3.37
CA LEU A 62 -4.30 12.67 2.06
C LEU A 62 -4.87 11.47 1.27
N HIS A 63 -5.07 10.35 1.95
CA HIS A 63 -5.63 9.14 1.32
C HIS A 63 -7.11 9.29 0.98
N ASP A 64 -7.86 10.05 1.79
CA ASP A 64 -9.26 10.40 1.49
C ASP A 64 -9.35 11.30 0.25
N VAL A 65 -8.43 12.28 0.10
CA VAL A 65 -8.33 13.11 -1.12
C VAL A 65 -7.97 12.26 -2.32
N PHE A 66 -6.94 11.42 -2.21
CA PHE A 66 -6.54 10.51 -3.28
C PHE A 66 -7.71 9.61 -3.71
N ALA A 67 -8.33 8.92 -2.76
CA ALA A 67 -9.47 8.05 -3.07
C ALA A 67 -10.61 8.83 -3.73
N ARG A 68 -10.94 10.04 -3.24
CA ARG A 68 -12.00 10.89 -3.79
C ARG A 68 -11.74 11.21 -5.27
N ASP A 69 -10.50 11.49 -5.63
CA ASP A 69 -10.12 11.97 -6.96
C ASP A 69 -9.91 10.82 -7.99
N ILE A 70 -10.02 9.55 -7.56
CA ILE A 70 -10.03 8.41 -8.48
C ILE A 70 -11.30 8.44 -9.36
N GLU A 71 -11.10 8.44 -10.68
CA GLU A 71 -12.18 8.41 -11.67
C GLU A 71 -12.52 6.94 -12.02
N CYS A 72 -13.30 6.28 -11.16
CA CYS A 72 -13.87 4.95 -11.39
C CYS A 72 -15.26 4.91 -10.78
N GLU A 73 -16.30 4.87 -11.62
CA GLU A 73 -17.66 5.12 -11.14
C GLU A 73 -18.22 4.03 -10.22
N THR A 74 -18.13 2.77 -10.62
CA THR A 74 -18.79 1.65 -9.89
C THR A 74 -17.95 0.39 -9.85
N PRO A 75 -16.71 0.41 -9.32
CA PRO A 75 -15.90 -0.79 -9.20
C PRO A 75 -16.60 -1.81 -8.29
N LYS A 76 -16.56 -3.08 -8.66
CA LYS A 76 -17.10 -4.18 -7.83
C LYS A 76 -16.03 -4.83 -6.98
N ARG A 77 -14.80 -4.92 -7.49
CA ARG A 77 -13.65 -5.46 -6.76
C ARG A 77 -12.47 -4.50 -6.87
N ILE A 78 -11.92 -4.13 -5.73
CA ILE A 78 -10.82 -3.19 -5.59
C ILE A 78 -9.67 -3.89 -4.86
N LEU A 79 -8.44 -3.73 -5.36
CA LEU A 79 -7.22 -4.19 -4.71
C LEU A 79 -6.32 -3.00 -4.39
N ASP A 80 -5.89 -2.91 -3.13
CA ASP A 80 -4.89 -1.92 -2.68
C ASP A 80 -3.55 -2.63 -2.47
N LEU A 81 -2.58 -2.35 -3.35
CA LEU A 81 -1.24 -2.98 -3.36
C LEU A 81 -0.36 -2.38 -2.27
N ALA A 82 0.36 -3.23 -1.55
CA ALA A 82 1.24 -2.87 -0.44
C ALA A 82 0.52 -1.90 0.52
N CYS A 83 -0.68 -2.31 0.94
CA CYS A 83 -1.61 -1.47 1.67
C CYS A 83 -1.13 -1.05 3.07
N GLY A 84 -0.07 -1.66 3.59
CA GLY A 84 0.39 -1.49 4.95
C GLY A 84 -0.71 -1.85 5.95
N PHE A 85 -1.03 -0.91 6.83
CA PHE A 85 -2.17 -1.06 7.75
C PHE A 85 -3.48 -0.45 7.22
N GLY A 86 -3.55 -0.10 5.90
CA GLY A 86 -4.80 0.18 5.21
C GLY A 86 -5.22 1.64 5.09
N LYS A 87 -4.30 2.60 5.11
CA LYS A 87 -4.63 4.04 4.99
C LYS A 87 -5.52 4.33 3.78
N THR A 88 -5.09 3.90 2.59
CA THR A 88 -5.87 4.03 1.34
C THR A 88 -7.04 3.06 1.30
N THR A 89 -6.84 1.84 1.77
CA THR A 89 -7.87 0.80 1.81
C THR A 89 -9.14 1.25 2.55
N PHE A 90 -8.97 1.94 3.69
CA PHE A 90 -10.10 2.51 4.44
C PHE A 90 -10.83 3.59 3.64
N SER A 91 -10.09 4.47 2.97
CA SER A 91 -10.65 5.55 2.16
C SER A 91 -11.39 5.00 0.94
N LEU A 92 -10.86 3.94 0.31
CA LEU A 92 -11.53 3.23 -0.77
C LEU A 92 -12.84 2.60 -0.32
N LYS A 93 -12.84 1.90 0.82
CA LYS A 93 -14.07 1.28 1.34
C LYS A 93 -15.14 2.31 1.72
N LYS A 94 -14.74 3.46 2.25
CA LYS A 94 -15.68 4.56 2.51
C LYS A 94 -16.27 5.14 1.23
N LYS A 95 -15.45 5.31 0.18
CA LYS A 95 -15.91 5.83 -1.13
C LYS A 95 -16.79 4.84 -1.88
N TYR A 96 -16.43 3.54 -1.81
CA TYR A 96 -17.11 2.47 -2.53
C TYR A 96 -17.68 1.43 -1.55
N PRO A 97 -18.72 1.77 -0.79
CA PRO A 97 -19.24 0.92 0.28
C PRO A 97 -19.76 -0.44 -0.21
N ASP A 98 -20.25 -0.50 -1.44
CA ASP A 98 -20.79 -1.72 -2.06
C ASP A 98 -19.72 -2.58 -2.77
N ALA A 99 -18.48 -2.09 -2.89
CA ALA A 99 -17.38 -2.85 -3.47
C ALA A 99 -16.77 -3.81 -2.47
N VAL A 100 -16.30 -4.95 -2.98
CA VAL A 100 -15.36 -5.81 -2.25
C VAL A 100 -13.98 -5.13 -2.33
N VAL A 101 -13.49 -4.64 -1.21
CA VAL A 101 -12.19 -4.00 -1.08
C VAL A 101 -11.24 -4.95 -0.38
N GLU A 102 -10.09 -5.18 -1.00
CA GLU A 102 -9.03 -6.04 -0.47
C GLU A 102 -7.71 -5.28 -0.40
N GLY A 103 -7.01 -5.40 0.73
CA GLY A 103 -5.65 -4.93 0.90
C GLY A 103 -4.67 -6.09 0.94
N ILE A 104 -3.59 -6.02 0.14
CA ILE A 104 -2.50 -6.99 0.13
C ILE A 104 -1.21 -6.32 0.58
N ASP A 105 -0.45 -6.98 1.46
CA ASP A 105 0.84 -6.50 1.95
C ASP A 105 1.72 -7.66 2.42
N LEU A 106 3.03 -7.53 2.35
CA LEU A 106 3.99 -8.49 2.89
C LEU A 106 4.00 -8.51 4.42
N ALA A 107 3.74 -7.36 5.06
CA ALA A 107 3.84 -7.17 6.50
C ALA A 107 2.58 -7.65 7.24
N ALA A 108 2.52 -8.93 7.62
CA ALA A 108 1.44 -9.47 8.43
C ALA A 108 1.09 -8.65 9.69
N PRO A 109 2.06 -8.06 10.44
CA PRO A 109 1.74 -7.16 11.55
C PRO A 109 0.92 -5.93 11.15
N CYS A 110 1.22 -5.35 9.99
CA CYS A 110 0.45 -4.22 9.45
C CYS A 110 -0.99 -4.64 9.10
N LEU A 111 -1.16 -5.79 8.45
CA LEU A 111 -2.49 -6.33 8.13
C LEU A 111 -3.32 -6.62 9.40
N ARG A 112 -2.70 -7.17 10.46
CA ARG A 112 -3.37 -7.36 11.75
C ARG A 112 -3.85 -6.04 12.36
N LEU A 113 -3.00 -5.00 12.29
CA LEU A 113 -3.36 -3.66 12.76
C LEU A 113 -4.51 -3.09 11.91
N GLY A 114 -4.41 -3.18 10.58
CA GLY A 114 -5.43 -2.72 9.64
C GLY A 114 -6.78 -3.37 9.88
N ARG A 115 -6.81 -4.70 10.03
CA ARG A 115 -8.02 -5.44 10.35
C ARG A 115 -8.66 -4.96 11.66
N ARG A 116 -7.86 -4.77 12.71
CA ARG A 116 -8.37 -4.25 13.99
C ARG A 116 -9.01 -2.88 13.81
N MET A 117 -8.34 -1.96 13.11
CA MET A 117 -8.87 -0.62 12.84
C MET A 117 -10.14 -0.66 11.99
N ALA A 118 -10.19 -1.51 10.96
CA ALA A 118 -11.38 -1.71 10.14
C ALA A 118 -12.57 -2.18 10.98
N ASN A 119 -12.34 -3.16 11.87
CA ASN A 119 -13.36 -3.67 12.78
C ASN A 119 -13.87 -2.58 13.72
N ASP A 120 -12.98 -1.78 14.30
CA ASP A 120 -13.36 -0.67 15.19
C ASP A 120 -14.22 0.39 14.48
N TRP A 121 -14.02 0.55 13.16
CA TRP A 121 -14.76 1.50 12.32
C TRP A 121 -15.96 0.91 11.58
N GLY A 122 -16.19 -0.41 11.72
CA GLY A 122 -17.27 -1.11 11.03
C GLY A 122 -17.09 -1.20 9.51
N LEU A 123 -15.84 -1.26 9.05
CA LEU A 123 -15.49 -1.40 7.63
C LEU A 123 -15.23 -2.86 7.29
N ASP A 124 -16.01 -3.38 6.34
CA ASP A 124 -15.86 -4.72 5.79
C ASP A 124 -14.78 -4.72 4.70
N ILE A 125 -13.56 -5.18 5.04
CA ILE A 125 -12.38 -5.18 4.19
C ILE A 125 -11.70 -6.54 4.27
N ASN A 126 -11.31 -7.08 3.13
CA ASN A 126 -10.49 -8.29 3.04
C ASN A 126 -9.01 -7.92 3.18
N TRP A 127 -8.26 -8.75 3.90
CA TRP A 127 -6.84 -8.58 4.12
C TRP A 127 -6.10 -9.85 3.76
N ARG A 128 -5.07 -9.72 2.92
CA ARG A 128 -4.25 -10.85 2.49
C ARG A 128 -2.78 -10.55 2.64
N GLN A 129 -2.02 -11.45 3.23
CA GLN A 129 -0.57 -11.41 3.13
C GLN A 129 -0.13 -11.91 1.77
N GLY A 130 0.78 -11.17 1.12
CA GLY A 130 1.30 -11.57 -0.19
C GLY A 130 2.21 -10.54 -0.81
N ASP A 131 2.92 -11.00 -1.83
CA ASP A 131 3.88 -10.23 -2.60
C ASP A 131 3.18 -9.61 -3.83
N VAL A 132 3.36 -8.30 -4.02
CA VAL A 132 2.81 -7.57 -5.17
C VAL A 132 3.47 -7.97 -6.50
N GLU A 133 4.67 -8.56 -6.45
CA GLU A 133 5.36 -9.11 -7.61
C GLU A 133 4.80 -10.48 -8.06
N HIS A 134 3.98 -11.13 -7.20
CA HIS A 134 3.40 -12.46 -7.44
C HIS A 134 1.99 -12.51 -6.85
N LEU A 135 1.04 -11.82 -7.45
CA LEU A 135 -0.32 -11.67 -6.92
C LEU A 135 -1.10 -13.01 -6.94
N PRO A 136 -1.60 -13.48 -5.78
CA PRO A 136 -2.30 -14.77 -5.66
C PRO A 136 -3.76 -14.68 -6.13
N TYR A 137 -3.99 -14.04 -7.27
CA TYR A 137 -5.32 -13.86 -7.86
C TYR A 137 -5.37 -14.36 -9.29
N GLU A 138 -6.57 -14.72 -9.72
CA GLU A 138 -6.84 -15.09 -11.12
C GLU A 138 -6.78 -13.84 -12.03
N ASP A 139 -6.52 -14.06 -13.31
CA ASP A 139 -6.56 -13.03 -14.34
C ASP A 139 -7.93 -12.33 -14.35
N ASN A 140 -7.97 -11.06 -14.68
CA ASN A 140 -9.20 -10.28 -14.84
C ASN A 140 -10.11 -10.29 -13.59
N SER A 141 -9.53 -10.18 -12.40
CA SER A 141 -10.25 -10.24 -11.13
C SER A 141 -10.74 -8.88 -10.63
N PHE A 142 -10.02 -7.80 -10.90
CA PHE A 142 -10.27 -6.49 -10.28
C PHE A 142 -10.68 -5.41 -11.30
N ASP A 143 -11.55 -4.49 -10.86
CA ASP A 143 -11.99 -3.33 -11.64
C ASP A 143 -11.09 -2.12 -11.40
N LEU A 144 -10.55 -2.01 -10.19
CA LEU A 144 -9.66 -0.93 -9.75
C LEU A 144 -8.53 -1.52 -8.92
N ILE A 145 -7.31 -1.10 -9.22
CA ILE A 145 -6.13 -1.36 -8.39
C ILE A 145 -5.54 -0.01 -7.96
N THR A 146 -5.12 0.07 -6.70
CA THR A 146 -4.40 1.24 -6.18
C THR A 146 -3.01 0.86 -5.68
N ALA A 147 -2.06 1.77 -5.82
CA ALA A 147 -0.72 1.67 -5.24
C ALA A 147 -0.37 3.03 -4.64
N THR A 148 -0.18 3.09 -3.32
CA THR A 148 0.08 4.35 -2.63
C THR A 148 1.42 4.30 -1.93
N MET A 149 2.37 5.13 -2.39
CA MET A 149 3.71 5.23 -1.81
C MET A 149 4.44 3.88 -1.80
N LEU A 150 4.29 3.13 -2.89
CA LEU A 150 4.87 1.79 -3.08
C LEU A 150 6.08 1.80 -4.01
N LEU A 151 5.94 2.45 -5.19
CA LEU A 151 6.88 2.24 -6.29
C LEU A 151 8.30 2.71 -5.96
N HIS A 152 8.43 3.73 -5.14
CA HIS A 152 9.73 4.23 -4.69
C HIS A 152 10.42 3.33 -3.65
N GLU A 153 9.72 2.36 -3.10
CA GLU A 153 10.29 1.33 -2.20
C GLU A 153 10.73 0.07 -2.94
N LEU A 154 10.47 -0.01 -4.24
CA LEU A 154 10.79 -1.16 -5.08
C LEU A 154 12.01 -0.93 -5.97
N PRO A 155 12.88 -1.94 -6.17
CA PRO A 155 13.84 -1.94 -7.26
C PRO A 155 13.14 -1.81 -8.62
N LEU A 156 13.78 -1.19 -9.62
CA LEU A 156 13.16 -1.02 -10.94
C LEU A 156 12.67 -2.32 -11.62
N PRO A 157 13.36 -3.47 -11.51
CA PRO A 157 12.82 -4.75 -12.00
C PRO A 157 11.53 -5.16 -11.30
N SER A 158 11.43 -4.95 -9.98
CA SER A 158 10.24 -5.26 -9.17
C SER A 158 9.06 -4.37 -9.53
N ILE A 159 9.29 -3.09 -9.88
CA ILE A 159 8.24 -2.20 -10.41
C ILE A 159 7.66 -2.80 -11.70
N ARG A 160 8.51 -3.26 -12.64
CA ARG A 160 8.03 -3.90 -13.88
C ARG A 160 7.19 -5.13 -13.61
N GLN A 161 7.64 -5.98 -12.70
CA GLN A 161 6.92 -7.19 -12.33
C GLN A 161 5.58 -6.85 -11.66
N THR A 162 5.56 -5.86 -10.77
CA THR A 162 4.33 -5.37 -10.12
C THR A 162 3.32 -4.85 -11.15
N PHE A 163 3.75 -4.09 -12.16
CA PHE A 163 2.87 -3.63 -13.23
C PHE A 163 2.36 -4.79 -14.10
N ALA A 164 3.23 -5.77 -14.40
CA ALA A 164 2.80 -6.96 -15.15
C ALA A 164 1.72 -7.75 -14.40
N GLU A 165 1.90 -7.96 -13.10
CA GLU A 165 0.91 -8.63 -12.25
C GLU A 165 -0.37 -7.81 -12.10
N ALA A 166 -0.26 -6.50 -11.87
CA ALA A 166 -1.43 -5.62 -11.82
C ALA A 166 -2.22 -5.67 -13.12
N ASN A 167 -1.55 -5.61 -14.28
CA ASN A 167 -2.20 -5.72 -15.59
C ASN A 167 -2.87 -7.10 -15.78
N ARG A 168 -2.22 -8.19 -15.34
CA ARG A 168 -2.78 -9.54 -15.43
C ARG A 168 -4.09 -9.68 -14.66
N VAL A 169 -4.12 -9.15 -13.43
CA VAL A 169 -5.29 -9.29 -12.55
C VAL A 169 -6.36 -8.22 -12.78
N LEU A 170 -6.06 -7.13 -13.52
CA LEU A 170 -7.05 -6.15 -13.95
C LEU A 170 -7.97 -6.73 -15.02
N LYS A 171 -9.25 -6.44 -14.91
CA LYS A 171 -10.21 -6.72 -15.98
C LYS A 171 -9.96 -5.82 -17.20
N PRO A 172 -10.37 -6.24 -18.40
CA PRO A 172 -10.41 -5.34 -19.54
C PRO A 172 -11.19 -4.06 -19.22
N GLY A 173 -10.53 -2.90 -19.36
CA GLY A 173 -11.09 -1.58 -18.98
C GLY A 173 -10.97 -1.24 -17.50
N GLY A 174 -10.38 -2.11 -16.69
CA GLY A 174 -9.99 -1.78 -15.32
C GLY A 174 -8.82 -0.80 -15.29
N ILE A 175 -8.64 -0.12 -14.18
CA ILE A 175 -7.61 0.92 -14.04
C ILE A 175 -6.69 0.65 -12.85
N LEU A 176 -5.41 0.99 -13.01
CA LEU A 176 -4.43 1.12 -11.95
C LEU A 176 -4.18 2.61 -11.67
N VAL A 177 -4.30 3.01 -10.43
CA VAL A 177 -4.03 4.40 -9.99
C VAL A 177 -2.98 4.40 -8.89
N ALA A 178 -1.91 5.16 -9.09
CA ALA A 178 -0.83 5.28 -8.12
C ALA A 178 -0.71 6.70 -7.55
N LEU A 179 -0.39 6.78 -6.26
CA LEU A 179 0.00 8.03 -5.59
C LEU A 179 1.46 7.92 -5.15
N GLU A 180 2.32 8.80 -5.67
CA GLU A 180 3.76 8.74 -5.46
C GLU A 180 4.40 10.12 -5.27
N ASN A 181 5.67 10.14 -4.89
CA ASN A 181 6.51 11.33 -4.75
C ASN A 181 7.41 11.54 -5.98
N PRO A 182 6.93 12.15 -7.07
CA PRO A 182 7.74 12.38 -8.26
C PRO A 182 8.79 13.48 -8.06
N LEU A 183 9.68 13.67 -9.03
CA LEU A 183 10.46 14.89 -9.14
C LEU A 183 9.50 16.07 -9.38
N MET A 184 9.67 17.12 -8.58
CA MET A 184 8.82 18.31 -8.66
C MET A 184 9.40 19.36 -9.62
N GLY A 185 10.64 19.18 -10.09
CA GLY A 185 11.37 20.18 -10.88
C GLY A 185 11.82 21.40 -10.08
N GLU A 186 11.76 21.33 -8.76
CA GLU A 186 12.20 22.36 -7.81
C GLU A 186 13.50 21.90 -7.14
N PRO A 187 14.69 22.36 -7.56
CA PRO A 187 15.97 21.76 -7.17
C PRO A 187 16.18 21.58 -5.67
N LEU A 188 15.84 22.59 -4.86
CA LEU A 188 16.00 22.52 -3.41
C LEU A 188 15.06 21.48 -2.81
N ARG A 189 13.80 21.45 -3.23
CA ARG A 189 12.79 20.50 -2.74
C ARG A 189 13.17 19.09 -3.14
N ASP A 190 13.60 18.90 -4.37
CA ASP A 190 14.02 17.59 -4.88
C ASP A 190 15.23 17.05 -4.12
N VAL A 191 16.23 17.90 -3.82
CA VAL A 191 17.38 17.52 -2.98
C VAL A 191 16.96 17.20 -1.55
N LEU A 192 16.09 18.01 -0.93
CA LEU A 192 15.60 17.75 0.43
C LEU A 192 14.79 16.46 0.52
N THR A 193 13.95 16.17 -0.47
CA THR A 193 13.20 14.92 -0.54
C THR A 193 14.15 13.73 -0.67
N GLN A 194 15.16 13.83 -1.54
CA GLN A 194 16.16 12.77 -1.69
C GLN A 194 16.96 12.54 -0.40
N TYR A 195 17.36 13.61 0.27
CA TYR A 195 18.06 13.50 1.55
C TYR A 195 17.18 12.87 2.63
N HIS A 196 15.90 13.21 2.67
CA HIS A 196 14.93 12.61 3.57
C HIS A 196 14.80 11.10 3.32
N SER A 197 14.65 10.66 2.06
CA SER A 197 14.53 9.23 1.71
C SER A 197 15.76 8.43 2.13
N GLN A 198 16.96 9.00 2.00
CA GLN A 198 18.18 8.35 2.50
C GLN A 198 18.17 8.22 4.03
N ILE A 199 17.70 9.26 4.74
CA ILE A 199 17.61 9.21 6.20
C ILE A 199 16.65 8.15 6.67
N ILE A 200 15.52 7.97 6.00
CA ILE A 200 14.48 7.00 6.40
C ILE A 200 14.66 5.62 5.76
N MET A 201 15.81 5.37 5.11
CA MET A 201 16.15 4.07 4.53
C MET A 201 15.18 3.63 3.43
N GLU A 202 14.96 4.51 2.44
CA GLU A 202 14.27 4.20 1.16
C GLU A 202 15.31 4.14 0.03
N PRO A 203 16.03 3.03 -0.15
CA PRO A 203 17.21 2.97 -1.02
C PRO A 203 16.89 3.13 -2.52
N PHE A 204 15.66 2.80 -2.94
CA PHE A 204 15.27 2.78 -4.35
C PHE A 204 14.60 4.07 -4.81
N HIS A 205 14.31 5.01 -3.90
CA HIS A 205 13.60 6.24 -4.19
C HIS A 205 14.29 7.09 -5.27
N PHE A 206 15.62 7.13 -5.28
CA PHE A 206 16.36 7.90 -6.28
C PHE A 206 16.19 7.32 -7.68
N ASP A 207 16.36 6.02 -7.84
CA ASP A 207 16.21 5.33 -9.12
C ASP A 207 14.78 5.44 -9.64
N PHE A 208 13.78 5.29 -8.75
CA PHE A 208 12.37 5.51 -9.08
C PHE A 208 12.14 6.93 -9.63
N ARG A 209 12.65 7.97 -8.96
CA ARG A 209 12.44 9.36 -9.38
C ARG A 209 13.08 9.73 -10.71
N LEU A 210 14.15 9.05 -11.10
CA LEU A 210 14.83 9.22 -12.40
C LEU A 210 14.21 8.36 -13.51
N ALA A 211 13.42 7.36 -13.16
CA ALA A 211 12.81 6.47 -14.12
C ALA A 211 11.66 7.15 -14.87
N ASN A 212 11.52 6.81 -16.14
CA ASN A 212 10.37 7.24 -16.94
C ASN A 212 9.23 6.23 -16.74
N MET A 213 8.25 6.55 -15.93
CA MET A 213 7.16 5.63 -15.58
C MET A 213 6.40 5.03 -16.79
N PRO A 214 6.14 5.77 -17.90
CA PRO A 214 5.58 5.17 -19.10
C PRO A 214 6.34 3.99 -19.68
N ASP A 215 7.64 3.83 -19.39
CA ASP A 215 8.44 2.69 -19.87
C ASP A 215 8.14 1.39 -19.09
N PHE A 216 7.31 1.45 -18.06
CA PHE A 216 6.95 0.32 -17.18
C PHE A 216 5.50 -0.14 -17.38
N ALA A 217 4.67 0.64 -18.07
CA ALA A 217 3.24 0.39 -18.26
C ALA A 217 2.95 -0.52 -19.47
#